data_a8421193da6e023b2632f9ac2cb5b015
#
_entry.id   a8421193da6e023b2632f9ac2cb5b015
#
_cell.length_a   1.000
_cell.length_b   1.000
_cell.length_c   1.000
_cell.angle_alpha   90.00
_cell.angle_beta   90.00
_cell.angle_gamma   90.00
#
_symmetry.space_group_name_H-M   'P 1'
#
loop_
_entity.id
_entity.type
_entity.pdbx_description
1 polymer ?
#
loop_
_entity_poly.entity_id
_entity_poly.type
_entity_poly.pdbx_seq_one_letter_code
_entity_poly.pdbx_strand_id
1 'polypeptide(L)'
;MRHLTLLILIFGVQLSGFAQDSIPKPTQSSLEDIAKYETSNKDFTVKASGRLFIDYGYLSENTTFQDNYGTLEDNNLLKLKSAEFNVSGTFFKNTEFKFKAEFAGNKVSVREGFVGFKNIPGVGTFRLGYIYEPLRFSSLSSSKYSSFMERAKNHGFSPKNNLGAVIFNSFLDKRLSAQIGVFHNGSNSKDNLQNNDSYAVTSRIIGLPYVGEKKLLHVGAGFSYRKSDSKEYVIPSSVGSYLSGEKLKAEVLTNADNINLLNLELVYVYNTIAFQTEYMVANVHTDLENFQFWNYYAEISWFLTGESKNYRGGYKGFGRIKPNQNFGGDNKGIGAWEIAGRYSKTNLTDGIVEGGIQSEFLLGVNWHLNPYTRLMLNYIYTDIQDNNKMDVIQARLQVDL
;
A
#
# COMPACT_ATOMS: atom_id res chain seq x y z
N MET A 1 -25.75 10.05 33.93
CA MET A 1 -26.50 10.12 32.67
C MET A 1 -26.26 11.50 32.07
N ARG A 2 -25.37 11.62 31.11
CA ARG A 2 -25.13 12.86 30.35
C ARG A 2 -25.16 12.47 28.88
N HIS A 3 -26.15 12.97 28.18
CA HIS A 3 -26.37 12.74 26.74
C HIS A 3 -25.23 13.40 25.95
N LEU A 4 -24.48 12.59 25.20
CA LEU A 4 -23.53 13.07 24.22
C LEU A 4 -24.30 13.27 22.91
N THR A 5 -24.67 14.51 22.63
CA THR A 5 -25.31 14.91 21.36
C THR A 5 -24.24 14.98 20.28
N LEU A 6 -24.30 14.07 19.34
CA LEU A 6 -23.44 14.01 18.17
C LEU A 6 -23.81 15.16 17.23
N LEU A 7 -23.02 16.22 17.20
CA LEU A 7 -23.19 17.36 16.30
C LEU A 7 -22.63 16.96 14.91
N ILE A 8 -23.52 16.52 14.03
CA ILE A 8 -23.22 16.40 12.60
C ILE A 8 -23.28 17.80 12.02
N LEU A 9 -22.13 18.43 11.82
CA LEU A 9 -21.99 19.69 11.08
C LEU A 9 -22.16 19.39 9.57
N ILE A 10 -23.41 19.40 9.12
CA ILE A 10 -23.74 19.50 7.69
C ILE A 10 -23.46 20.96 7.30
N PHE A 11 -22.38 21.22 6.57
CA PHE A 11 -22.20 22.47 5.86
C PHE A 11 -23.25 22.57 4.76
N GLY A 12 -24.41 23.10 5.09
CA GLY A 12 -25.42 23.54 4.14
C GLY A 12 -24.91 24.77 3.41
N VAL A 13 -24.29 24.62 2.27
CA VAL A 13 -24.09 25.72 1.33
C VAL A 13 -25.44 26.00 0.70
N GLN A 14 -26.11 27.07 1.13
CA GLN A 14 -27.26 27.60 0.42
C GLN A 14 -26.78 28.16 -0.92
N LEU A 15 -26.97 27.40 -1.98
CA LEU A 15 -26.86 27.88 -3.35
C LEU A 15 -28.17 28.59 -3.71
N SER A 16 -28.19 29.91 -3.50
CA SER A 16 -29.20 30.80 -4.10
C SER A 16 -29.06 30.77 -5.62
N GLY A 17 -30.19 30.60 -6.29
CA GLY A 17 -30.38 30.29 -7.68
C GLY A 17 -29.57 31.11 -8.68
N PHE A 18 -28.97 30.42 -9.60
CA PHE A 18 -28.64 30.92 -10.92
C PHE A 18 -29.34 30.06 -11.96
N ALA A 19 -29.82 30.77 -12.97
CA ALA A 19 -30.73 30.40 -14.04
C ALA A 19 -30.48 29.02 -14.64
N GLN A 20 -31.58 28.41 -14.94
CA GLN A 20 -31.82 27.17 -15.65
C GLN A 20 -31.24 27.24 -17.06
N ASP A 21 -30.03 26.80 -17.26
CA ASP A 21 -29.52 26.39 -18.56
C ASP A 21 -29.72 24.88 -18.70
N SER A 22 -30.23 24.48 -19.87
CA SER A 22 -30.61 23.12 -20.22
C SER A 22 -29.60 22.06 -19.77
N ILE A 23 -30.03 21.18 -18.88
CA ILE A 23 -29.28 20.02 -18.45
C ILE A 23 -29.02 19.14 -19.68
N PRO A 24 -27.75 18.94 -20.09
CA PRO A 24 -27.42 17.94 -21.09
C PRO A 24 -27.81 16.56 -20.56
N LYS A 25 -28.49 15.74 -21.35
CA LYS A 25 -28.78 14.34 -21.01
C LYS A 25 -27.50 13.65 -20.57
N PRO A 26 -27.47 12.94 -19.43
CA PRO A 26 -26.28 12.26 -18.98
C PRO A 26 -25.93 11.15 -19.99
N THR A 27 -24.89 11.35 -20.76
CA THR A 27 -24.12 10.25 -21.32
C THR A 27 -23.72 9.34 -20.16
N GLN A 28 -23.91 8.03 -20.29
CA GLN A 28 -23.64 6.99 -19.28
C GLN A 28 -22.43 7.34 -18.42
N SER A 29 -22.67 7.98 -17.27
CA SER A 29 -21.61 8.42 -16.37
C SER A 29 -21.04 7.17 -15.69
N SER A 30 -19.73 7.00 -15.73
CA SER A 30 -19.07 5.96 -14.92
C SER A 30 -19.29 6.30 -13.45
N LEU A 31 -19.31 5.28 -12.56
CA LEU A 31 -19.36 5.53 -11.10
C LEU A 31 -18.26 6.48 -10.63
N GLU A 32 -17.14 6.54 -11.36
CA GLU A 32 -16.04 7.49 -11.11
C GLU A 32 -16.46 8.95 -11.34
N ASP A 33 -17.41 9.21 -12.24
CA ASP A 33 -17.91 10.57 -12.55
C ASP A 33 -18.95 11.04 -11.53
N ILE A 34 -19.72 10.12 -10.94
CA ILE A 34 -20.71 10.44 -9.90
C ILE A 34 -20.05 10.99 -8.64
N ALA A 35 -18.87 10.49 -8.30
CA ALA A 35 -18.11 10.90 -7.11
C ALA A 35 -17.11 12.04 -7.40
N LYS A 36 -17.20 12.68 -8.59
CA LYS A 36 -16.34 13.78 -9.02
C LYS A 36 -17.16 15.04 -9.26
N TYR A 37 -16.75 16.12 -8.62
CA TYR A 37 -17.21 17.47 -8.96
C TYR A 37 -16.06 18.24 -9.62
N GLU A 38 -16.36 18.95 -10.70
CA GLU A 38 -15.40 19.77 -11.44
C GLU A 38 -16.07 21.05 -11.94
N THR A 39 -15.47 22.22 -11.70
CA THR A 39 -15.93 23.48 -12.26
C THR A 39 -15.68 23.55 -13.77
N SER A 40 -16.50 24.32 -14.50
CA SER A 40 -16.43 24.42 -15.97
C SER A 40 -15.04 24.83 -16.48
N ASN A 41 -14.34 25.72 -15.76
CA ASN A 41 -12.98 26.15 -16.07
C ASN A 41 -11.88 25.19 -15.55
N LYS A 42 -12.28 24.10 -14.88
CA LYS A 42 -11.38 23.10 -14.24
C LYS A 42 -10.43 23.67 -13.19
N ASP A 43 -10.74 24.82 -12.63
CA ASP A 43 -9.92 25.41 -11.56
C ASP A 43 -10.11 24.68 -10.23
N PHE A 44 -11.28 24.07 -10.04
CA PHE A 44 -11.56 23.29 -8.84
C PHE A 44 -12.07 21.90 -9.23
N THR A 45 -11.43 20.88 -8.70
CA THR A 45 -11.84 19.48 -8.84
C THR A 45 -11.83 18.81 -7.49
N VAL A 46 -12.90 18.11 -7.13
CA VAL A 46 -12.97 17.24 -5.95
C VAL A 46 -13.44 15.87 -6.38
N LYS A 47 -12.81 14.84 -5.84
CA LYS A 47 -13.21 13.45 -5.98
C LYS A 47 -13.32 12.80 -4.61
N ALA A 48 -14.48 12.24 -4.32
CA ALA A 48 -14.69 11.32 -3.21
C ALA A 48 -14.47 9.88 -3.68
N SER A 49 -13.93 9.03 -2.82
CA SER A 49 -13.78 7.60 -3.09
C SER A 49 -13.69 6.84 -1.76
N GLY A 50 -13.87 5.52 -1.81
CA GLY A 50 -13.82 4.70 -0.63
C GLY A 50 -13.49 3.25 -0.94
N ARG A 51 -13.40 2.44 0.10
CA ARG A 51 -13.31 0.98 -0.02
C ARG A 51 -13.88 0.29 1.20
N LEU A 52 -14.38 -0.90 0.96
CA LEU A 52 -14.81 -1.84 1.98
C LEU A 52 -14.16 -3.19 1.71
N PHE A 53 -13.42 -3.73 2.69
CA PHE A 53 -12.82 -5.06 2.66
C PHE A 53 -13.34 -5.89 3.82
N ILE A 54 -13.96 -7.02 3.50
CA ILE A 54 -14.41 -8.01 4.46
C ILE A 54 -13.58 -9.27 4.23
N ASP A 55 -12.84 -9.69 5.24
CA ASP A 55 -11.91 -10.81 5.18
C ASP A 55 -12.37 -11.93 6.10
N TYR A 56 -12.35 -13.14 5.55
CA TYR A 56 -12.45 -14.39 6.29
C TYR A 56 -11.12 -15.12 6.22
N GLY A 57 -10.72 -15.79 7.28
CA GLY A 57 -9.51 -16.62 7.30
C GLY A 57 -9.71 -17.84 8.19
N TYR A 58 -9.14 -18.95 7.72
CA TYR A 58 -8.90 -20.16 8.48
C TYR A 58 -7.40 -20.39 8.62
N LEU A 59 -6.92 -20.57 9.85
CA LEU A 59 -5.51 -20.74 10.18
C LEU A 59 -5.31 -22.11 10.81
N SER A 60 -4.18 -22.75 10.47
CA SER A 60 -3.78 -24.03 11.05
C SER A 60 -2.26 -24.01 11.25
N GLU A 61 -1.81 -24.30 12.44
CA GLU A 61 -0.42 -24.39 12.83
C GLU A 61 -0.02 -25.81 13.23
N ASN A 62 1.25 -26.15 13.08
CA ASN A 62 1.76 -27.43 13.57
C ASN A 62 2.13 -27.37 15.07
N THR A 63 2.35 -28.54 15.69
CA THR A 63 2.68 -28.65 17.12
C THR A 63 3.94 -27.89 17.50
N THR A 64 4.97 -27.90 16.64
CA THR A 64 6.21 -27.15 16.87
C THR A 64 5.95 -25.63 16.95
N PHE A 65 5.05 -25.11 16.11
CA PHE A 65 4.62 -23.73 16.18
C PHE A 65 3.89 -23.42 17.48
N GLN A 66 2.96 -24.31 17.90
CA GLN A 66 2.23 -24.15 19.16
C GLN A 66 3.16 -24.15 20.38
N ASP A 67 4.19 -24.99 20.38
CA ASP A 67 5.18 -25.07 21.46
C ASP A 67 6.04 -23.79 21.56
N ASN A 68 6.39 -23.16 20.43
CA ASN A 68 7.29 -22.02 20.39
C ASN A 68 6.57 -20.65 20.41
N TYR A 69 5.37 -20.55 19.85
CA TYR A 69 4.61 -19.29 19.71
C TYR A 69 3.28 -19.29 20.44
N GLY A 70 2.86 -20.43 20.99
CA GLY A 70 1.54 -20.63 21.59
C GLY A 70 0.48 -21.05 20.56
N THR A 71 -0.61 -21.60 21.06
CA THR A 71 -1.77 -21.99 20.24
C THR A 71 -2.55 -20.73 19.85
N LEU A 72 -3.00 -20.66 18.60
CA LEU A 72 -3.87 -19.59 18.13
C LEU A 72 -5.20 -19.62 18.91
N GLU A 73 -5.63 -18.46 19.41
CA GLU A 73 -6.91 -18.36 20.16
C GLU A 73 -8.11 -18.77 19.32
N ASP A 74 -8.10 -18.36 18.02
CA ASP A 74 -9.15 -18.65 17.05
C ASP A 74 -8.58 -19.07 15.71
N ASN A 75 -9.01 -20.21 15.20
CA ASN A 75 -8.64 -20.70 13.88
C ASN A 75 -9.50 -20.12 12.76
N ASN A 76 -10.69 -19.60 13.09
CA ASN A 76 -11.64 -19.02 12.15
C ASN A 76 -11.88 -17.56 12.51
N LEU A 77 -11.59 -16.67 11.56
CA LEU A 77 -11.66 -15.23 11.79
C LEU A 77 -12.43 -14.54 10.68
N LEU A 78 -13.42 -13.73 11.05
CA LEU A 78 -14.13 -12.81 10.16
C LEU A 78 -13.81 -11.38 10.61
N LYS A 79 -13.22 -10.57 9.71
CA LYS A 79 -12.83 -9.20 10.05
C LYS A 79 -13.26 -8.20 8.98
N LEU A 80 -13.78 -7.07 9.43
CA LEU A 80 -13.83 -5.84 8.62
C LEU A 80 -12.40 -5.29 8.51
N LYS A 81 -11.72 -5.60 7.41
CA LYS A 81 -10.30 -5.26 7.23
C LYS A 81 -10.08 -3.80 6.91
N SER A 82 -11.01 -3.20 6.16
CA SER A 82 -10.93 -1.80 5.77
C SER A 82 -12.30 -1.24 5.50
N ALA A 83 -12.56 -0.07 6.04
CA ALA A 83 -13.67 0.82 5.69
C ALA A 83 -13.06 2.23 5.53
N GLU A 84 -12.61 2.56 4.32
CA GLU A 84 -11.81 3.76 4.06
C GLU A 84 -12.62 4.79 3.27
N PHE A 85 -12.50 6.03 3.67
CA PHE A 85 -13.01 7.18 2.94
C PHE A 85 -11.85 8.08 2.53
N ASN A 86 -11.89 8.59 1.29
CA ASN A 86 -10.86 9.43 0.74
C ASN A 86 -11.50 10.58 -0.05
N VAL A 87 -11.02 11.80 0.22
CA VAL A 87 -11.31 12.99 -0.57
C VAL A 87 -10.00 13.52 -1.13
N SER A 88 -9.98 13.83 -2.41
CA SER A 88 -8.81 14.41 -3.07
C SER A 88 -9.25 15.38 -4.17
N GLY A 89 -8.38 16.31 -4.53
CA GLY A 89 -8.74 17.26 -5.57
C GLY A 89 -7.61 18.21 -5.92
N THR A 90 -7.99 19.25 -6.70
CA THR A 90 -7.08 20.32 -7.08
C THR A 90 -7.77 21.67 -7.01
N PHE A 91 -7.01 22.70 -6.61
CA PHE A 91 -7.37 24.11 -6.70
C PHE A 91 -6.46 24.78 -7.73
N PHE A 92 -7.00 25.68 -8.52
CA PHE A 92 -6.27 26.47 -9.53
C PHE A 92 -5.31 25.63 -10.37
N LYS A 93 -5.70 24.37 -10.67
CA LYS A 93 -4.97 23.39 -11.50
C LYS A 93 -3.63 22.91 -10.94
N ASN A 94 -2.95 23.68 -10.11
CA ASN A 94 -1.62 23.41 -9.60
C ASN A 94 -1.54 23.01 -8.12
N THR A 95 -2.51 23.39 -7.31
CA THR A 95 -2.54 23.01 -5.89
C THR A 95 -3.38 21.74 -5.73
N GLU A 96 -2.77 20.66 -5.23
CA GLU A 96 -3.47 19.41 -4.96
C GLU A 96 -3.61 19.17 -3.46
N PHE A 97 -4.67 18.45 -3.08
CA PHE A 97 -4.88 18.01 -1.71
C PHE A 97 -5.42 16.59 -1.68
N LYS A 98 -5.20 15.94 -0.56
CA LYS A 98 -5.78 14.63 -0.26
C LYS A 98 -5.99 14.48 1.23
N PHE A 99 -7.10 13.85 1.59
CA PHE A 99 -7.38 13.38 2.94
C PHE A 99 -7.97 11.98 2.86
N LYS A 100 -7.45 11.07 3.67
CA LYS A 100 -7.84 9.67 3.70
C LYS A 100 -7.95 9.21 5.15
N ALA A 101 -9.10 8.63 5.52
CA ALA A 101 -9.37 8.09 6.83
C ALA A 101 -9.82 6.63 6.74
N GLU A 102 -9.40 5.82 7.72
CA GLU A 102 -9.79 4.43 7.91
C GLU A 102 -10.67 4.33 9.14
N PHE A 103 -11.82 3.69 8.99
CA PHE A 103 -12.85 3.54 10.01
C PHE A 103 -12.94 2.09 10.54
N ALA A 104 -12.30 1.13 9.88
CA ALA A 104 -12.23 -0.23 10.40
C ALA A 104 -11.29 -0.31 11.61
N GLY A 105 -11.76 -0.94 12.69
CA GLY A 105 -11.07 -1.06 13.97
C GLY A 105 -11.66 -0.17 15.06
N ASN A 106 -10.98 -0.11 16.20
CA ASN A 106 -11.51 0.55 17.41
C ASN A 106 -11.36 2.09 17.39
N LYS A 107 -10.62 2.64 16.44
CA LYS A 107 -10.36 4.09 16.33
C LYS A 107 -10.31 4.51 14.87
N VAL A 108 -10.88 5.66 14.56
CA VAL A 108 -10.68 6.32 13.27
C VAL A 108 -9.20 6.72 13.14
N SER A 109 -8.58 6.37 12.04
CA SER A 109 -7.18 6.69 11.81
C SER A 109 -6.97 7.41 10.48
N VAL A 110 -6.25 8.53 10.51
CA VAL A 110 -5.80 9.22 9.30
C VAL A 110 -4.75 8.32 8.62
N ARG A 111 -4.99 8.00 7.35
CA ARG A 111 -4.08 7.17 6.55
C ARG A 111 -3.17 7.99 5.65
N GLU A 112 -3.64 9.15 5.21
CA GLU A 112 -2.89 10.06 4.37
C GLU A 112 -3.55 11.44 4.43
N GLY A 113 -2.78 12.51 4.50
CA GLY A 113 -3.31 13.86 4.47
C GLY A 113 -2.21 14.83 4.05
N PHE A 114 -2.37 15.48 2.89
CA PHE A 114 -1.36 16.41 2.38
C PHE A 114 -1.97 17.53 1.53
N VAL A 115 -1.18 18.58 1.41
CA VAL A 115 -1.31 19.61 0.36
C VAL A 115 -0.05 19.57 -0.50
N GLY A 116 -0.20 19.78 -1.79
CA GLY A 116 0.92 19.76 -2.74
C GLY A 116 0.79 20.81 -3.82
N PHE A 117 1.92 21.13 -4.44
CA PHE A 117 2.03 22.05 -5.56
C PHE A 117 2.64 21.32 -6.75
N LYS A 118 1.92 21.31 -7.86
CA LYS A 118 2.31 20.64 -9.10
C LYS A 118 2.92 21.63 -10.09
N ASN A 119 3.66 21.09 -11.06
CA ASN A 119 4.19 21.85 -12.19
C ASN A 119 5.11 23.02 -11.76
N ILE A 120 5.84 22.85 -10.66
CA ILE A 120 6.87 23.81 -10.25
C ILE A 120 8.03 23.71 -11.24
N PRO A 121 8.41 24.82 -11.93
CA PRO A 121 9.51 24.80 -12.91
C PRO A 121 10.79 24.23 -12.30
N GLY A 122 11.44 23.28 -12.99
CA GLY A 122 12.67 22.63 -12.55
C GLY A 122 12.52 21.60 -11.41
N VAL A 123 11.49 21.72 -10.59
CA VAL A 123 11.26 20.90 -9.39
C VAL A 123 10.27 19.75 -9.62
N GLY A 124 9.18 20.02 -10.38
CA GLY A 124 8.09 19.07 -10.59
C GLY A 124 6.95 19.24 -9.59
N THR A 125 6.75 18.30 -8.69
CA THR A 125 5.70 18.36 -7.66
C THR A 125 6.30 18.32 -6.26
N PHE A 126 5.83 19.20 -5.40
CA PHE A 126 6.12 19.24 -3.97
C PHE A 126 4.87 18.84 -3.18
N ARG A 127 5.01 18.05 -2.13
CA ARG A 127 3.95 17.74 -1.16
C ARG A 127 4.43 17.91 0.26
N LEU A 128 3.54 18.38 1.13
CA LEU A 128 3.76 18.51 2.57
C LEU A 128 2.57 17.90 3.30
N GLY A 129 2.82 17.07 4.31
CA GLY A 129 1.78 16.45 5.12
C GLY A 129 2.12 15.04 5.58
N TYR A 130 1.09 14.27 5.95
CA TYR A 130 1.19 12.87 6.33
C TYR A 130 1.09 12.00 5.08
N ILE A 131 2.23 11.60 4.55
CA ILE A 131 2.37 10.99 3.22
C ILE A 131 3.20 9.71 3.27
N TYR A 132 2.97 8.83 2.30
CA TYR A 132 3.78 7.63 2.14
C TYR A 132 5.21 7.99 1.75
N GLU A 133 6.19 7.44 2.48
CA GLU A 133 7.59 7.59 2.09
C GLU A 133 7.88 6.84 0.79
N PRO A 134 8.59 7.48 -0.15
CA PRO A 134 8.85 6.90 -1.47
C PRO A 134 10.04 5.95 -1.43
N LEU A 135 9.88 4.74 -0.87
CA LEU A 135 10.98 3.80 -0.76
C LEU A 135 10.86 2.63 -1.74
N ARG A 136 9.64 2.12 -1.99
CA ARG A 136 9.45 0.89 -2.76
C ARG A 136 8.14 0.87 -3.56
N PHE A 137 8.12 0.06 -4.64
CA PHE A 137 6.99 -0.07 -5.56
C PHE A 137 5.71 -0.58 -4.89
N SER A 138 5.80 -1.67 -4.13
CA SER A 138 4.64 -2.30 -3.52
C SER A 138 3.98 -1.43 -2.44
N SER A 139 4.72 -0.52 -1.78
CA SER A 139 4.16 0.44 -0.82
C SER A 139 3.36 1.54 -1.51
N LEU A 140 3.83 2.04 -2.64
CA LEU A 140 3.19 3.09 -3.41
C LEU A 140 2.01 2.58 -4.24
N SER A 141 2.00 1.28 -4.59
CA SER A 141 0.83 0.63 -5.18
C SER A 141 -0.28 0.50 -4.14
N SER A 142 -1.49 0.92 -4.50
CA SER A 142 -2.63 0.75 -3.60
C SER A 142 -2.92 -0.73 -3.37
N SER A 143 -3.17 -1.14 -2.12
CA SER A 143 -3.59 -2.51 -1.79
C SER A 143 -4.88 -2.96 -2.46
N LYS A 144 -5.68 -2.02 -3.00
CA LYS A 144 -6.85 -2.31 -3.84
C LYS A 144 -6.48 -3.07 -5.12
N TYR A 145 -5.25 -2.95 -5.59
CA TYR A 145 -4.79 -3.44 -6.89
C TYR A 145 -3.71 -4.52 -6.79
N SER A 146 -3.39 -4.97 -5.57
CA SER A 146 -2.51 -6.11 -5.34
C SER A 146 -3.17 -7.41 -5.75
N SER A 147 -2.39 -8.38 -6.27
CA SER A 147 -2.87 -9.74 -6.56
C SER A 147 -3.16 -10.55 -5.31
N PHE A 148 -2.57 -10.19 -4.18
CA PHE A 148 -2.78 -10.85 -2.89
C PHE A 148 -3.48 -9.93 -1.90
N MET A 149 -4.23 -10.51 -0.96
CA MET A 149 -4.92 -9.79 0.12
C MET A 149 -3.93 -9.02 1.00
N GLU A 150 -2.69 -9.51 1.10
CA GLU A 150 -1.61 -8.88 1.85
C GLU A 150 -0.43 -8.51 0.96
N ARG A 151 0.24 -7.43 1.34
CA ARG A 151 1.52 -7.05 0.74
C ARG A 151 2.59 -8.05 1.11
N ALA A 152 3.64 -8.12 0.29
CA ALA A 152 4.79 -8.96 0.60
C ALA A 152 5.43 -8.56 1.94
N LYS A 153 6.09 -9.50 2.62
CA LYS A 153 6.60 -9.37 3.99
C LYS A 153 7.64 -8.25 4.17
N ASN A 154 8.36 -7.87 3.12
CA ASN A 154 9.22 -6.68 3.15
C ASN A 154 8.48 -5.40 3.60
N HIS A 155 7.15 -5.45 3.76
CA HIS A 155 6.37 -4.37 4.36
C HIS A 155 6.77 -4.08 5.83
N GLY A 156 7.29 -5.05 6.57
CA GLY A 156 7.85 -4.84 7.91
C GLY A 156 9.08 -3.93 7.93
N PHE A 157 9.92 -4.03 6.91
CA PHE A 157 11.12 -3.20 6.74
C PHE A 157 10.81 -1.79 6.25
N SER A 158 9.68 -1.60 5.57
CA SER A 158 9.36 -0.36 4.89
C SER A 158 8.67 0.64 5.79
N PRO A 159 9.12 1.89 5.80
CA PRO A 159 8.35 2.97 6.40
C PRO A 159 6.97 3.06 5.75
N LYS A 160 6.01 3.52 6.53
CA LYS A 160 4.63 3.76 6.09
C LYS A 160 4.45 5.24 5.76
N ASN A 161 3.28 5.78 6.12
CA ASN A 161 3.04 7.21 6.08
C ASN A 161 3.70 7.87 7.27
N ASN A 162 4.42 8.95 7.00
CA ASN A 162 5.03 9.81 8.01
C ASN A 162 4.76 11.28 7.68
N LEU A 163 4.82 12.12 8.70
CA LEU A 163 4.75 13.56 8.51
C LEU A 163 6.05 14.03 7.85
N GLY A 164 5.95 14.75 6.75
CA GLY A 164 7.14 15.19 6.02
C GLY A 164 6.83 15.91 4.72
N ALA A 165 7.89 16.20 4.00
CA ALA A 165 7.86 16.84 2.70
C ALA A 165 8.56 15.98 1.64
N VAL A 166 8.00 15.94 0.43
CA VAL A 166 8.59 15.20 -0.69
C VAL A 166 8.52 16.02 -1.97
N ILE A 167 9.58 15.94 -2.75
CA ILE A 167 9.67 16.44 -4.11
C ILE A 167 9.77 15.24 -5.05
N PHE A 168 9.08 15.31 -6.19
CA PHE A 168 9.19 14.30 -7.22
C PHE A 168 8.99 14.87 -8.62
N ASN A 169 9.72 14.33 -9.57
CA ASN A 169 9.64 14.73 -10.96
C ASN A 169 9.89 13.55 -11.90
N SER A 170 9.43 13.68 -13.14
CA SER A 170 9.65 12.73 -14.22
C SER A 170 10.36 13.41 -15.38
N PHE A 171 11.28 12.69 -16.00
CA PHE A 171 12.13 13.13 -17.09
C PHE A 171 12.05 12.12 -18.23
N LEU A 172 12.61 12.46 -19.40
CA LEU A 172 12.72 11.58 -20.56
C LEU A 172 11.35 10.96 -20.95
N ASP A 173 10.35 11.81 -21.17
CA ASP A 173 8.98 11.42 -21.49
C ASP A 173 8.38 10.44 -20.45
N LYS A 174 8.66 10.71 -19.18
CA LYS A 174 8.25 9.89 -18.02
C LYS A 174 8.92 8.52 -17.93
N ARG A 175 9.98 8.28 -18.69
CA ARG A 175 10.78 7.04 -18.61
C ARG A 175 11.73 7.02 -17.42
N LEU A 176 12.10 8.18 -16.91
CA LEU A 176 12.89 8.35 -15.69
C LEU A 176 12.07 9.12 -14.67
N SER A 177 12.03 8.67 -13.43
CA SER A 177 11.35 9.36 -12.33
C SER A 177 12.22 9.35 -11.09
N ALA A 178 12.26 10.47 -10.37
CA ALA A 178 13.00 10.61 -9.13
C ALA A 178 12.12 11.22 -8.04
N GLN A 179 12.33 10.76 -6.81
CA GLN A 179 11.64 11.22 -5.59
C GLN A 179 12.67 11.41 -4.48
N ILE A 180 12.54 12.47 -3.69
CA ILE A 180 13.31 12.69 -2.48
C ILE A 180 12.43 13.40 -1.45
N GLY A 181 12.52 13.00 -0.20
CA GLY A 181 11.76 13.62 0.88
C GLY A 181 12.47 13.53 2.23
N VAL A 182 12.04 14.42 3.13
CA VAL A 182 12.44 14.45 4.54
C VAL A 182 11.20 14.20 5.38
N PHE A 183 11.31 13.31 6.36
CA PHE A 183 10.20 12.83 7.16
C PHE A 183 10.56 12.79 8.64
N HIS A 184 9.56 12.98 9.48
CA HIS A 184 9.69 12.70 10.91
C HIS A 184 9.72 11.17 11.12
N ASN A 185 10.67 10.69 11.91
CA ASN A 185 10.91 9.25 12.16
C ASN A 185 10.60 8.83 13.61
N GLY A 186 9.61 9.44 14.26
CA GLY A 186 9.19 9.06 15.61
C GLY A 186 8.29 7.83 15.67
N SER A 187 8.26 7.13 16.79
CA SER A 187 7.39 5.97 17.02
C SER A 187 5.90 6.31 16.94
N ASN A 188 5.54 7.56 17.20
CA ASN A 188 4.20 8.15 17.09
C ASN A 188 4.25 9.39 16.20
N SER A 189 4.56 9.22 14.93
CA SER A 189 4.70 10.32 13.96
C SER A 189 3.47 11.22 13.81
N LYS A 190 2.36 10.90 14.48
CA LYS A 190 1.13 11.71 14.49
C LYS A 190 1.00 12.60 15.71
N ASP A 191 1.55 12.19 16.85
CA ASP A 191 1.16 12.74 18.15
C ASP A 191 2.25 13.60 18.82
N ASN A 192 3.52 13.48 18.44
CA ASN A 192 4.61 14.20 19.08
C ASN A 192 5.62 14.79 18.09
N LEU A 193 5.47 16.06 17.81
CA LEU A 193 6.50 16.89 17.19
C LEU A 193 7.56 17.37 18.19
N GLN A 194 7.52 16.89 19.44
CA GLN A 194 8.36 17.41 20.53
C GLN A 194 9.76 16.78 20.58
N ASN A 195 9.97 15.61 19.96
CA ASN A 195 11.30 15.01 19.84
C ASN A 195 11.89 15.38 18.47
N ASN A 196 12.68 16.43 18.46
CA ASN A 196 13.14 17.11 17.24
C ASN A 196 14.26 16.39 16.48
N ASP A 197 14.89 15.36 17.06
CA ASP A 197 16.07 14.72 16.47
C ASP A 197 15.77 13.45 15.68
N SER A 198 14.53 12.96 15.66
CA SER A 198 14.10 11.81 14.88
C SER A 198 13.71 12.19 13.46
N TYR A 199 14.51 11.84 12.48
CA TYR A 199 14.24 12.16 11.09
C TYR A 199 14.63 11.02 10.13
N ALA A 200 14.07 11.09 8.93
CA ALA A 200 14.45 10.23 7.82
C ALA A 200 14.59 11.05 6.54
N VAL A 201 15.58 10.69 5.73
CA VAL A 201 15.73 11.16 4.35
C VAL A 201 15.53 9.97 3.44
N THR A 202 14.48 10.00 2.62
CA THR A 202 14.11 8.89 1.75
C THR A 202 14.13 9.34 0.30
N SER A 203 14.78 8.56 -0.56
CA SER A 203 14.86 8.82 -1.99
C SER A 203 14.54 7.56 -2.80
N ARG A 204 14.08 7.74 -4.04
CA ARG A 204 13.82 6.65 -4.98
C ARG A 204 13.98 7.13 -6.41
N ILE A 205 14.64 6.31 -7.22
CA ILE A 205 14.80 6.51 -8.66
C ILE A 205 14.20 5.33 -9.42
N ILE A 206 13.56 5.60 -10.55
CA ILE A 206 12.85 4.61 -11.35
C ILE A 206 13.16 4.85 -12.82
N GLY A 207 13.49 3.77 -13.51
CA GLY A 207 13.64 3.75 -14.97
C GLY A 207 12.58 2.83 -15.61
N LEU A 208 12.13 3.24 -16.79
CA LEU A 208 11.28 2.44 -17.67
C LEU A 208 12.03 2.15 -18.98
N PRO A 209 12.97 1.17 -18.97
CA PRO A 209 13.78 0.85 -20.16
C PRO A 209 12.93 0.47 -21.35
N TYR A 210 11.78 -0.18 -21.10
CA TYR A 210 10.85 -0.58 -22.15
C TYR A 210 9.40 -0.22 -21.77
N VAL A 211 8.69 0.42 -22.71
CA VAL A 211 7.26 0.74 -22.60
C VAL A 211 6.61 0.50 -23.95
N GLY A 212 5.60 -0.35 -23.98
CA GLY A 212 4.78 -0.67 -25.17
C GLY A 212 3.33 -0.89 -24.77
N GLU A 213 2.48 -1.22 -25.73
CA GLU A 213 1.10 -1.58 -25.45
C GLU A 213 1.07 -2.89 -24.65
N LYS A 214 0.45 -2.86 -23.45
CA LYS A 214 0.40 -3.99 -22.50
C LYS A 214 1.77 -4.61 -22.20
N LYS A 215 2.87 -3.85 -22.37
CA LYS A 215 4.24 -4.32 -22.15
C LYS A 215 5.04 -3.25 -21.42
N LEU A 216 5.75 -3.64 -20.38
CA LEU A 216 6.52 -2.71 -19.57
C LEU A 216 7.68 -3.43 -18.89
N LEU A 217 8.83 -2.79 -18.86
CA LEU A 217 9.90 -3.09 -17.92
C LEU A 217 10.13 -1.87 -17.02
N HIS A 218 10.00 -2.05 -15.73
CA HIS A 218 10.28 -1.07 -14.69
C HIS A 218 11.42 -1.62 -13.84
N VAL A 219 12.41 -0.79 -13.61
CA VAL A 219 13.50 -1.02 -12.66
C VAL A 219 13.61 0.18 -11.74
N GLY A 220 13.92 -0.04 -10.48
CA GLY A 220 14.06 1.06 -9.54
C GLY A 220 14.91 0.71 -8.33
N ALA A 221 15.36 1.75 -7.65
CA ALA A 221 16.07 1.67 -6.39
C ALA A 221 15.57 2.76 -5.43
N GLY A 222 15.41 2.40 -4.17
CA GLY A 222 15.05 3.30 -3.09
C GLY A 222 16.06 3.23 -1.95
N PHE A 223 16.33 4.36 -1.33
CA PHE A 223 17.22 4.45 -0.17
C PHE A 223 16.58 5.32 0.91
N SER A 224 16.75 4.95 2.18
CA SER A 224 16.32 5.76 3.32
C SER A 224 17.35 5.71 4.42
N TYR A 225 17.88 6.88 4.79
CA TYR A 225 18.65 7.08 6.02
C TYR A 225 17.69 7.50 7.14
N ARG A 226 17.79 6.87 8.31
CA ARG A 226 16.85 7.08 9.41
C ARG A 226 17.61 7.21 10.73
N LYS A 227 17.26 8.23 11.51
CA LYS A 227 17.73 8.42 12.89
C LYS A 227 16.52 8.49 13.83
N SER A 228 16.63 7.90 15.01
CA SER A 228 15.61 7.95 16.05
C SER A 228 16.26 8.30 17.39
N ASP A 229 15.65 9.22 18.13
CA ASP A 229 16.12 9.63 19.46
C ASP A 229 15.99 8.54 20.51
N SER A 230 15.01 7.64 20.35
CA SER A 230 14.86 6.50 21.27
C SER A 230 16.04 5.53 21.17
N LYS A 231 16.82 5.61 20.08
CA LYS A 231 17.88 4.65 19.77
C LYS A 231 17.42 3.18 19.83
N GLU A 232 16.12 2.96 19.73
CA GLU A 232 15.52 1.63 19.71
C GLU A 232 15.02 1.30 18.31
N TYR A 233 15.29 0.09 17.87
CA TYR A 233 14.85 -0.37 16.59
C TYR A 233 14.34 -1.81 16.60
N VAL A 234 13.18 -2.03 15.98
CA VAL A 234 12.56 -3.35 15.81
C VAL A 234 12.08 -3.49 14.37
N ILE A 235 12.43 -4.58 13.72
CA ILE A 235 11.88 -4.95 12.42
C ILE A 235 10.89 -6.09 12.62
N PRO A 236 9.58 -5.85 12.63
CA PRO A 236 8.59 -6.90 12.72
C PRO A 236 8.25 -7.47 11.36
N SER A 237 8.04 -8.79 11.30
CA SER A 237 7.40 -9.47 10.17
C SER A 237 6.19 -10.25 10.67
N SER A 238 5.02 -10.09 10.03
CA SER A 238 3.85 -10.88 10.42
C SER A 238 4.04 -12.34 10.01
N VAL A 239 3.64 -13.26 10.87
CA VAL A 239 3.69 -14.70 10.60
C VAL A 239 2.43 -15.13 9.86
N GLY A 240 2.58 -15.82 8.74
CA GLY A 240 1.48 -16.27 7.89
C GLY A 240 0.63 -15.12 7.39
N SER A 241 -0.43 -14.80 8.11
CA SER A 241 -1.36 -13.72 7.78
C SER A 241 -1.41 -12.68 8.91
N TYR A 242 -1.82 -11.44 8.58
CA TYR A 242 -2.18 -10.46 9.60
C TYR A 242 -3.32 -10.94 10.52
N LEU A 243 -4.06 -11.97 10.10
CA LEU A 243 -5.13 -12.56 10.88
C LEU A 243 -4.60 -13.37 12.07
N SER A 244 -3.39 -13.95 11.96
CA SER A 244 -2.79 -14.71 13.08
C SER A 244 -2.51 -13.83 14.31
N GLY A 245 -2.28 -12.52 14.08
CA GLY A 245 -1.81 -11.63 15.15
C GLY A 245 -0.33 -11.76 15.47
N GLU A 246 0.27 -12.92 15.15
CA GLU A 246 1.64 -13.26 15.47
C GLU A 246 2.66 -12.51 14.62
N LYS A 247 3.82 -12.23 15.22
CA LYS A 247 4.91 -11.50 14.59
C LYS A 247 6.24 -12.15 14.89
N LEU A 248 6.95 -12.47 13.81
CA LEU A 248 8.38 -12.63 13.86
C LEU A 248 8.99 -11.23 14.03
N LYS A 249 9.89 -11.04 14.95
CA LYS A 249 10.55 -9.75 15.16
C LYS A 249 11.95 -9.98 15.66
N ALA A 250 12.89 -9.21 15.14
CA ALA A 250 14.19 -9.09 15.78
C ALA A 250 13.99 -8.56 17.20
N GLU A 251 14.88 -8.94 18.10
CA GLU A 251 14.94 -8.31 19.41
C GLU A 251 15.08 -6.79 19.27
N VAL A 252 14.63 -6.06 20.29
CA VAL A 252 14.79 -4.61 20.31
C VAL A 252 16.28 -4.29 20.34
N LEU A 253 16.80 -3.76 19.24
CA LEU A 253 18.15 -3.24 19.19
C LEU A 253 18.19 -1.91 19.92
N THR A 254 18.86 -1.88 21.05
CA THR A 254 19.14 -0.65 21.81
C THR A 254 20.42 0.00 21.29
N ASN A 255 20.55 1.32 21.51
CA ASN A 255 21.70 2.10 21.04
C ASN A 255 21.89 2.11 19.50
N ALA A 256 20.80 1.99 18.75
CA ALA A 256 20.82 2.15 17.29
C ALA A 256 21.01 3.62 16.93
N ASP A 257 22.18 3.99 16.43
CA ASP A 257 22.50 5.36 16.01
C ASP A 257 21.74 5.76 14.76
N ASN A 258 21.73 4.87 13.77
CA ASN A 258 21.02 5.08 12.53
C ASN A 258 20.69 3.77 11.82
N ILE A 259 19.79 3.88 10.84
CA ILE A 259 19.36 2.75 10.02
C ILE A 259 19.39 3.19 8.57
N ASN A 260 20.01 2.35 7.73
CA ASN A 260 20.02 2.52 6.29
C ASN A 260 19.15 1.44 5.64
N LEU A 261 18.11 1.84 4.92
CA LEU A 261 17.26 0.95 4.15
C LEU A 261 17.61 1.08 2.67
N LEU A 262 17.86 -0.04 2.01
CA LEU A 262 18.02 -0.12 0.56
C LEU A 262 16.94 -1.02 -0.01
N ASN A 263 16.26 -0.58 -1.06
CA ASN A 263 15.29 -1.39 -1.81
C ASN A 263 15.64 -1.41 -3.29
N LEU A 264 15.68 -2.59 -3.88
CA LEU A 264 15.78 -2.78 -5.32
C LEU A 264 14.47 -3.36 -5.82
N GLU A 265 14.00 -2.91 -6.98
CA GLU A 265 12.70 -3.32 -7.51
C GLU A 265 12.71 -3.55 -9.00
N LEU A 266 11.98 -4.55 -9.44
CA LEU A 266 11.74 -4.87 -10.84
C LEU A 266 10.27 -5.24 -11.04
N VAL A 267 9.66 -4.68 -12.09
CA VAL A 267 8.32 -5.06 -12.54
C VAL A 267 8.36 -5.26 -14.05
N TYR A 268 7.86 -6.41 -14.48
CA TYR A 268 7.72 -6.75 -15.88
C TYR A 268 6.26 -7.08 -16.19
N VAL A 269 5.69 -6.42 -17.18
CA VAL A 269 4.35 -6.73 -17.70
C VAL A 269 4.49 -7.14 -19.15
N TYR A 270 3.90 -8.26 -19.49
CA TYR A 270 3.82 -8.77 -20.85
C TYR A 270 2.42 -9.30 -21.13
N ASN A 271 1.62 -8.51 -21.83
CA ASN A 271 0.22 -8.83 -22.13
C ASN A 271 -0.57 -9.17 -20.85
N THR A 272 -0.94 -10.43 -20.70
CA THR A 272 -1.76 -10.93 -19.58
C THR A 272 -0.95 -11.35 -18.36
N ILE A 273 0.37 -11.39 -18.47
CA ILE A 273 1.28 -11.83 -17.41
C ILE A 273 1.99 -10.62 -16.82
N ALA A 274 2.12 -10.61 -15.51
CA ALA A 274 2.97 -9.64 -14.81
C ALA A 274 3.86 -10.37 -13.81
N PHE A 275 5.10 -9.93 -13.73
CA PHE A 275 6.09 -10.34 -12.73
C PHE A 275 6.54 -9.12 -11.96
N GLN A 276 6.70 -9.26 -10.64
CA GLN A 276 7.29 -8.22 -9.80
C GLN A 276 8.16 -8.83 -8.71
N THR A 277 9.24 -8.17 -8.38
CA THR A 277 10.14 -8.55 -7.29
C THR A 277 10.72 -7.32 -6.62
N GLU A 278 10.96 -7.41 -5.33
CA GLU A 278 11.72 -6.43 -4.56
C GLU A 278 12.67 -7.17 -3.61
N TYR A 279 13.87 -6.63 -3.47
CA TYR A 279 14.86 -7.04 -2.47
C TYR A 279 15.14 -5.86 -1.57
N MET A 280 15.02 -6.05 -0.27
CA MET A 280 15.18 -4.99 0.71
C MET A 280 16.15 -5.39 1.80
N VAL A 281 17.08 -4.49 2.12
CA VAL A 281 18.07 -4.63 3.19
C VAL A 281 17.90 -3.49 4.18
N ALA A 282 17.99 -3.82 5.46
CA ALA A 282 18.08 -2.88 6.56
C ALA A 282 19.43 -3.08 7.27
N ASN A 283 20.29 -2.07 7.22
CA ASN A 283 21.52 -2.02 7.99
C ASN A 283 21.28 -1.16 9.22
N VAL A 284 21.39 -1.74 10.40
CA VAL A 284 21.23 -1.06 11.69
C VAL A 284 22.61 -0.85 12.28
N HIS A 285 22.98 0.40 12.51
CA HIS A 285 24.26 0.78 13.11
C HIS A 285 24.04 1.07 14.59
N THR A 286 24.77 0.38 15.45
CA THR A 286 24.76 0.61 16.89
C THR A 286 26.14 1.05 17.36
N ASP A 287 26.25 1.50 18.61
CA ASP A 287 27.54 1.90 19.21
C ASP A 287 28.56 0.75 19.28
N LEU A 288 28.11 -0.52 19.26
CA LEU A 288 28.95 -1.70 19.45
C LEU A 288 29.23 -2.44 18.15
N GLU A 289 28.20 -2.72 17.36
CA GLU A 289 28.29 -3.51 16.14
C GLU A 289 27.17 -3.14 15.14
N ASN A 290 27.26 -3.67 13.91
CA ASN A 290 26.28 -3.42 12.86
C ASN A 290 25.53 -4.69 12.58
N PHE A 291 24.21 -4.57 12.38
CA PHE A 291 23.34 -5.68 12.04
C PHE A 291 22.72 -5.49 10.67
N GLN A 292 22.58 -6.58 9.92
CA GLN A 292 21.95 -6.56 8.60
C GLN A 292 20.78 -7.53 8.55
N PHE A 293 19.62 -7.02 8.22
CA PHE A 293 18.41 -7.81 7.99
C PHE A 293 17.96 -7.63 6.54
N TRP A 294 17.34 -8.66 5.96
CA TRP A 294 16.91 -8.58 4.58
C TRP A 294 15.60 -9.33 4.34
N ASN A 295 14.93 -8.91 3.28
CA ASN A 295 13.74 -9.57 2.77
C ASN A 295 13.71 -9.47 1.25
N TYR A 296 13.20 -10.51 0.59
CA TYR A 296 12.83 -10.43 -0.82
C TYR A 296 11.53 -11.15 -1.07
N TYR A 297 10.90 -10.82 -2.18
CA TYR A 297 9.82 -11.60 -2.75
C TYR A 297 9.92 -11.62 -4.27
N ALA A 298 9.34 -12.66 -4.88
CA ALA A 298 9.04 -12.75 -6.30
C ALA A 298 7.57 -13.13 -6.47
N GLU A 299 6.85 -12.38 -7.28
CA GLU A 299 5.43 -12.55 -7.54
C GLU A 299 5.17 -12.61 -9.04
N ILE A 300 4.37 -13.57 -9.48
CA ILE A 300 3.85 -13.68 -10.85
C ILE A 300 2.34 -13.68 -10.81
N SER A 301 1.70 -13.04 -11.77
CA SER A 301 0.26 -13.09 -11.96
C SER A 301 -0.10 -13.24 -13.42
N TRP A 302 -1.22 -13.91 -13.69
CA TRP A 302 -1.71 -14.18 -15.03
C TRP A 302 -3.23 -13.97 -15.08
N PHE A 303 -3.67 -13.12 -16.00
CA PHE A 303 -5.09 -12.96 -16.33
C PHE A 303 -5.51 -13.98 -17.37
N LEU A 304 -6.37 -14.93 -16.96
CA LEU A 304 -6.88 -15.99 -17.83
C LEU A 304 -7.85 -15.47 -18.89
N THR A 305 -8.46 -14.32 -18.64
CA THR A 305 -9.52 -13.70 -19.45
C THR A 305 -9.01 -12.60 -20.39
N GLY A 306 -7.68 -12.39 -20.46
CA GLY A 306 -7.06 -11.51 -21.46
C GLY A 306 -6.81 -10.07 -20.99
N GLU A 307 -7.07 -9.73 -19.72
CA GLU A 307 -6.72 -8.43 -19.14
C GLU A 307 -5.20 -8.30 -18.94
N SER A 308 -4.76 -7.12 -18.57
CA SER A 308 -3.37 -6.82 -18.25
C SER A 308 -3.28 -5.96 -16.99
N LYS A 309 -2.20 -6.08 -16.24
CA LYS A 309 -1.91 -5.16 -15.14
C LYS A 309 -1.84 -3.73 -15.66
N ASN A 310 -2.59 -2.84 -15.01
CA ASN A 310 -2.65 -1.43 -15.35
C ASN A 310 -1.54 -0.68 -14.60
N TYR A 311 -0.41 -0.39 -15.26
CA TYR A 311 0.67 0.39 -14.69
C TYR A 311 0.38 1.88 -14.80
N ARG A 312 0.43 2.62 -13.68
CA ARG A 312 0.04 4.03 -13.56
C ARG A 312 1.22 5.01 -13.44
N GLY A 313 2.42 4.55 -13.68
CA GLY A 313 3.64 5.35 -13.58
C GLY A 313 4.42 5.10 -12.28
N GLY A 314 5.66 5.61 -12.25
CA GLY A 314 6.63 5.35 -11.19
C GLY A 314 6.19 5.73 -9.78
N TYR A 315 5.31 6.74 -9.64
CA TYR A 315 4.83 7.23 -8.34
C TYR A 315 3.60 6.51 -7.80
N LYS A 316 2.91 5.68 -8.60
CA LYS A 316 1.57 5.16 -8.28
C LYS A 316 1.45 3.64 -8.35
N GLY A 317 2.44 2.95 -8.93
CA GLY A 317 2.40 1.51 -9.12
C GLY A 317 1.25 1.03 -10.01
N PHE A 318 0.63 -0.09 -9.67
CA PHE A 318 -0.53 -0.62 -10.37
C PHE A 318 -1.83 0.13 -10.05
N GLY A 319 -2.77 0.08 -10.98
CA GLY A 319 -4.09 0.67 -10.90
C GLY A 319 -5.21 -0.34 -11.11
N ARG A 320 -6.41 0.18 -11.23
CA ARG A 320 -7.65 -0.59 -11.36
C ARG A 320 -7.65 -1.49 -12.59
N ILE A 321 -8.04 -2.74 -12.40
CA ILE A 321 -8.33 -3.67 -13.48
C ILE A 321 -9.77 -3.42 -13.95
N LYS A 322 -9.94 -3.32 -15.27
CA LYS A 322 -11.25 -3.25 -15.91
C LYS A 322 -11.43 -4.55 -16.67
N PRO A 323 -12.38 -5.41 -16.25
CA PRO A 323 -12.69 -6.64 -17.02
C PRO A 323 -13.07 -6.30 -18.46
N ASN A 324 -12.66 -7.15 -19.41
CA ASN A 324 -13.08 -7.03 -20.80
C ASN A 324 -14.61 -7.10 -20.94
N GLN A 325 -15.24 -7.89 -20.05
CA GLN A 325 -16.69 -7.98 -19.86
C GLN A 325 -16.99 -8.10 -18.37
N ASN A 326 -17.88 -7.28 -17.86
CA ASN A 326 -18.31 -7.38 -16.45
C ASN A 326 -19.11 -8.66 -16.22
N PHE A 327 -19.02 -9.23 -15.02
CA PHE A 327 -19.83 -10.37 -14.62
C PHE A 327 -21.32 -10.03 -14.69
N GLY A 328 -22.11 -10.93 -15.24
CA GLY A 328 -23.52 -10.66 -15.53
C GLY A 328 -23.63 -9.69 -16.72
N GLY A 329 -24.29 -8.56 -16.51
CA GLY A 329 -24.52 -7.55 -17.54
C GLY A 329 -25.29 -8.06 -18.76
N ASP A 330 -25.49 -7.19 -19.74
CA ASP A 330 -26.27 -7.51 -20.94
C ASP A 330 -25.63 -8.63 -21.80
N ASN A 331 -24.30 -8.73 -21.77
CA ASN A 331 -23.54 -9.73 -22.55
C ASN A 331 -23.21 -11.03 -21.76
N LYS A 332 -23.78 -11.23 -20.56
CA LYS A 332 -23.52 -12.37 -19.69
C LYS A 332 -22.01 -12.64 -19.48
N GLY A 333 -21.24 -11.55 -19.31
CA GLY A 333 -19.79 -11.63 -19.10
C GLY A 333 -19.43 -12.41 -17.84
N ILE A 334 -18.23 -12.99 -17.82
CA ILE A 334 -17.72 -13.80 -16.70
C ILE A 334 -16.81 -13.00 -15.75
N GLY A 335 -16.62 -11.70 -15.98
CA GLY A 335 -15.64 -10.89 -15.26
C GLY A 335 -14.22 -11.20 -15.67
N ALA A 336 -13.23 -10.68 -14.94
CA ALA A 336 -11.81 -10.99 -15.16
C ALA A 336 -11.29 -11.97 -14.10
N TRP A 337 -10.56 -12.99 -14.53
CA TRP A 337 -9.96 -13.99 -13.66
C TRP A 337 -8.44 -13.89 -13.68
N GLU A 338 -7.85 -13.72 -12.49
CA GLU A 338 -6.41 -13.66 -12.27
C GLU A 338 -6.00 -14.78 -11.34
N ILE A 339 -4.95 -15.50 -11.69
CA ILE A 339 -4.22 -16.41 -10.79
C ILE A 339 -2.86 -15.80 -10.49
N ALA A 340 -2.36 -16.02 -9.27
CA ALA A 340 -1.09 -15.46 -8.84
C ALA A 340 -0.33 -16.44 -7.93
N GLY A 341 1.00 -16.40 -8.02
CA GLY A 341 1.94 -17.08 -7.12
C GLY A 341 2.94 -16.09 -6.56
N ARG A 342 3.30 -16.22 -5.29
CA ARG A 342 4.37 -15.44 -4.65
C ARG A 342 5.18 -16.31 -3.72
N TYR A 343 6.49 -16.13 -3.79
CA TYR A 343 7.43 -16.61 -2.79
C TYR A 343 8.08 -15.43 -2.11
N SER A 344 8.25 -15.48 -0.80
CA SER A 344 8.99 -14.47 -0.04
C SER A 344 9.85 -15.10 1.04
N LYS A 345 10.99 -14.47 1.32
CA LYS A 345 11.88 -14.88 2.40
C LYS A 345 12.33 -13.66 3.19
N THR A 346 12.28 -13.77 4.51
CA THR A 346 12.69 -12.75 5.47
C THR A 346 13.75 -13.34 6.39
N ASN A 347 14.85 -12.64 6.57
CA ASN A 347 15.88 -12.98 7.55
C ASN A 347 16.01 -11.82 8.56
N LEU A 348 15.72 -12.11 9.82
CA LEU A 348 15.88 -11.19 10.96
C LEU A 348 16.96 -11.69 11.92
N THR A 349 17.85 -12.59 11.48
CA THR A 349 18.95 -13.12 12.27
C THR A 349 20.27 -12.59 11.72
N ASP A 350 21.08 -11.96 12.58
CA ASP A 350 22.43 -11.52 12.29
C ASP A 350 23.23 -11.35 13.58
N GLY A 351 24.45 -11.95 13.63
CA GLY A 351 25.28 -11.94 14.83
C GLY A 351 24.56 -12.51 16.05
N ILE A 352 24.45 -11.71 17.09
CA ILE A 352 23.78 -12.06 18.35
C ILE A 352 22.24 -11.91 18.28
N VAL A 353 21.70 -11.34 17.20
CA VAL A 353 20.26 -11.13 17.05
C VAL A 353 19.62 -12.36 16.40
N GLU A 354 18.78 -13.06 17.15
CA GLU A 354 18.05 -14.25 16.71
C GLU A 354 16.58 -13.95 16.41
N GLY A 355 16.33 -13.07 15.44
CA GLY A 355 14.96 -12.70 15.03
C GLY A 355 14.26 -13.74 14.15
N GLY A 356 14.97 -14.80 13.71
CA GLY A 356 14.46 -15.92 12.94
C GLY A 356 14.42 -15.69 11.42
N ILE A 357 14.29 -16.79 10.69
CA ILE A 357 14.18 -16.81 9.22
C ILE A 357 12.79 -17.35 8.85
N GLN A 358 12.06 -16.63 8.01
CA GLN A 358 10.72 -17.00 7.56
C GLN A 358 10.69 -17.11 6.04
N SER A 359 10.13 -18.20 5.54
CA SER A 359 9.81 -18.40 4.12
C SER A 359 8.30 -18.54 3.95
N GLU A 360 7.75 -17.97 2.88
CA GLU A 360 6.33 -18.07 2.58
C GLU A 360 6.10 -18.35 1.09
N PHE A 361 5.16 -19.22 0.84
CA PHE A 361 4.62 -19.49 -0.48
C PHE A 361 3.14 -19.15 -0.49
N LEU A 362 2.71 -18.36 -1.47
CA LEU A 362 1.32 -17.93 -1.63
C LEU A 362 0.80 -18.31 -2.99
N LEU A 363 -0.44 -18.83 -3.01
CA LEU A 363 -1.26 -18.96 -4.20
C LEU A 363 -2.49 -18.09 -4.07
N GLY A 364 -2.92 -17.47 -5.15
CA GLY A 364 -4.08 -16.59 -5.16
C GLY A 364 -4.93 -16.74 -6.41
N VAL A 365 -6.25 -16.65 -6.21
CA VAL A 365 -7.24 -16.52 -7.27
C VAL A 365 -8.03 -15.26 -7.01
N ASN A 366 -8.14 -14.41 -8.03
CA ASN A 366 -8.91 -13.18 -7.99
C ASN A 366 -9.98 -13.22 -9.07
N TRP A 367 -11.21 -12.95 -8.68
CA TRP A 367 -12.32 -12.77 -9.58
C TRP A 367 -12.81 -11.33 -9.54
N HIS A 368 -12.42 -10.55 -10.55
CA HIS A 368 -12.91 -9.18 -10.73
C HIS A 368 -14.27 -9.24 -11.43
N LEU A 369 -15.34 -9.10 -10.68
CA LEU A 369 -16.69 -9.13 -11.21
C LEU A 369 -16.96 -7.93 -12.13
N ASN A 370 -16.47 -6.77 -11.72
CA ASN A 370 -16.52 -5.51 -12.44
C ASN A 370 -15.33 -4.64 -11.94
N PRO A 371 -15.13 -3.41 -12.46
CA PRO A 371 -14.02 -2.57 -12.02
C PRO A 371 -14.01 -2.24 -10.52
N TYR A 372 -15.11 -2.40 -9.80
CA TYR A 372 -15.30 -1.94 -8.42
C TYR A 372 -15.47 -3.07 -7.41
N THR A 373 -15.77 -4.29 -7.89
CA THR A 373 -16.05 -5.44 -7.02
C THR A 373 -15.15 -6.61 -7.36
N ARG A 374 -14.49 -7.17 -6.36
CA ARG A 374 -13.58 -8.31 -6.49
C ARG A 374 -13.76 -9.31 -5.37
N LEU A 375 -13.74 -10.60 -5.70
CA LEU A 375 -13.56 -11.70 -4.76
C LEU A 375 -12.12 -12.20 -4.86
N MET A 376 -11.52 -12.51 -3.73
CA MET A 376 -10.17 -13.05 -3.64
C MET A 376 -10.16 -14.29 -2.77
N LEU A 377 -9.39 -15.29 -3.17
CA LEU A 377 -9.06 -16.47 -2.38
C LEU A 377 -7.55 -16.64 -2.37
N ASN A 378 -6.94 -16.74 -1.19
CA ASN A 378 -5.52 -16.96 -1.04
C ASN A 378 -5.25 -18.15 -0.13
N TYR A 379 -4.25 -18.95 -0.50
CA TYR A 379 -3.60 -19.93 0.36
C TYR A 379 -2.20 -19.45 0.66
N ILE A 380 -1.78 -19.54 1.93
CA ILE A 380 -0.47 -19.13 2.42
C ILE A 380 0.12 -20.31 3.18
N TYR A 381 1.28 -20.77 2.76
CA TYR A 381 2.13 -21.67 3.53
C TYR A 381 3.31 -20.87 4.08
N THR A 382 3.48 -20.91 5.38
CA THR A 382 4.59 -20.26 6.10
C THR A 382 5.44 -21.30 6.79
N ASP A 383 6.75 -21.20 6.59
CA ASP A 383 7.76 -22.00 7.28
C ASP A 383 8.76 -21.04 7.95
N ILE A 384 8.83 -21.10 9.28
CA ILE A 384 9.77 -20.35 10.09
C ILE A 384 10.85 -21.35 10.54
N GLN A 385 12.07 -20.86 10.69
CA GLN A 385 13.21 -21.62 11.22
C GLN A 385 12.77 -22.60 12.33
N ASP A 386 13.40 -23.79 12.37
CA ASP A 386 13.12 -24.86 13.33
C ASP A 386 11.75 -25.54 13.16
N ASN A 387 11.27 -25.62 11.91
CA ASN A 387 10.08 -26.35 11.51
C ASN A 387 8.75 -25.79 12.10
N ASN A 388 8.70 -24.49 12.39
CA ASN A 388 7.48 -23.82 12.79
C ASN A 388 6.64 -23.50 11.54
N LYS A 389 5.50 -24.18 11.36
CA LYS A 389 4.70 -24.11 10.15
C LYS A 389 3.29 -23.61 10.42
N MET A 390 2.79 -22.82 9.48
CA MET A 390 1.42 -22.32 9.48
C MET A 390 0.85 -22.33 8.08
N ASP A 391 -0.37 -22.84 7.96
CA ASP A 391 -1.20 -22.79 6.76
C ASP A 391 -2.36 -21.83 6.98
N VAL A 392 -2.63 -20.99 6.00
CA VAL A 392 -3.75 -20.05 6.04
C VAL A 392 -4.53 -20.10 4.74
N ILE A 393 -5.84 -20.30 4.85
CA ILE A 393 -6.77 -20.06 3.76
C ILE A 393 -7.54 -18.80 4.09
N GLN A 394 -7.53 -17.83 3.20
CA GLN A 394 -8.23 -16.57 3.42
C GLN A 394 -9.00 -16.11 2.18
N ALA A 395 -10.18 -15.55 2.41
CA ALA A 395 -11.03 -15.00 1.37
C ALA A 395 -11.36 -13.53 1.67
N ARG A 396 -11.53 -12.73 0.62
CA ARG A 396 -11.93 -11.30 0.71
C ARG A 396 -13.04 -10.99 -0.25
N LEU A 397 -14.06 -10.31 0.26
CA LEU A 397 -14.93 -9.48 -0.57
C LEU A 397 -14.40 -8.04 -0.53
N GLN A 398 -14.10 -7.51 -1.70
CA GLN A 398 -13.64 -6.13 -1.89
C GLN A 398 -14.64 -5.35 -2.72
N VAL A 399 -15.04 -4.18 -2.20
CA VAL A 399 -15.75 -3.14 -2.96
C VAL A 399 -14.96 -1.84 -2.84
N ASP A 400 -14.69 -1.17 -3.97
CA ASP A 400 -13.96 0.11 -3.94
C ASP A 400 -14.41 1.05 -5.07
N LEU A 401 -14.52 2.33 -4.75
CA LEU A 401 -14.86 3.43 -5.65
C LEU A 401 -13.67 4.32 -5.97
#